data_9245939ea6c03e0ec09540cae151ce5a
#
_entry.id   9245939ea6c03e0ec09540cae151ce5a
#
_cell.length_a   1.000
_cell.length_b   1.000
_cell.length_c   1.000
_cell.angle_alpha   90.00
_cell.angle_beta   90.00
_cell.angle_gamma   90.00
#
_symmetry.space_group_name_H-M   'P 1'
#
loop_
_entity.id
_entity.type
_entity.pdbx_description
1 polymer ?
#
loop_
_entity_poly.entity_id
_entity_poly.type
_entity_poly.pdbx_seq_one_letter_code
_entity_poly.pdbx_strand_id
1 'polypeptide(L)'
;MSFLEELRSLARLYRQQFKTTFATMVQYRASLFIWMIGQVLEPLVYLIVWSTVSNGNGGSVGGYTAQGFAAYYLTLMIVNQVTYTWIMYEYEYRIRQGSLSFALLKPVHPIHSDISDNLSSKLVTLPILLVVAGLLALVFHPVAAPTVWAVLAFIPALVLAFLVRFLMEWTLALASFWTTRVSAINQVYFILMLFLSGQLVPLSLFPHWLQVLGAILPFRWMVGFPVELVLGRLTPLQALAGLAAQAAWLVISLVLVRLVWRLGVRVYSAVGA
;
A
#
# COMPACT_ATOMS: atom_id res chain seq x y z
N MET A 1 -1.13 31.27 13.72
CA MET A 1 0.07 30.85 12.95
C MET A 1 -0.16 31.16 11.48
N SER A 2 0.83 31.76 10.79
CA SER A 2 0.71 31.93 9.35
C SER A 2 0.81 30.55 8.64
N PHE A 3 0.21 30.41 7.46
CA PHE A 3 0.29 29.20 6.64
C PHE A 3 1.76 28.73 6.42
N LEU A 4 2.69 29.68 6.28
CA LEU A 4 4.12 29.38 6.14
C LEU A 4 4.75 28.80 7.42
N GLU A 5 4.30 29.24 8.60
CA GLU A 5 4.78 28.70 9.89
C GLU A 5 4.28 27.28 10.09
N GLU A 6 3.05 26.99 9.69
CA GLU A 6 2.47 25.64 9.73
C GLU A 6 3.22 24.67 8.80
N LEU A 7 3.49 25.08 7.56
CA LEU A 7 4.32 24.30 6.63
C LEU A 7 5.74 24.04 7.16
N ARG A 8 6.38 25.06 7.76
CA ARG A 8 7.71 24.90 8.37
C ARG A 8 7.67 23.95 9.57
N SER A 9 6.62 23.98 10.37
CA SER A 9 6.46 23.08 11.51
C SER A 9 6.27 21.63 11.07
N LEU A 10 5.44 21.39 10.04
CA LEU A 10 5.28 20.08 9.41
C LEU A 10 6.59 19.56 8.81
N ALA A 11 7.31 20.39 8.04
CA ALA A 11 8.60 20.00 7.46
C ALA A 11 9.62 19.59 8.54
N ARG A 12 9.66 20.30 9.69
CA ARG A 12 10.50 19.93 10.84
C ARG A 12 10.08 18.61 11.45
N LEU A 13 8.78 18.37 11.61
CA LEU A 13 8.23 17.11 12.10
C LEU A 13 8.65 15.94 11.19
N TYR A 14 8.43 16.05 9.89
CA TYR A 14 8.80 15.01 8.92
C TYR A 14 10.31 14.73 8.93
N ARG A 15 11.14 15.78 8.97
CA ARG A 15 12.60 15.62 9.06
C ARG A 15 13.04 14.93 10.34
N GLN A 16 12.44 15.27 11.48
CA GLN A 16 12.77 14.65 12.77
C GLN A 16 12.31 13.20 12.82
N GLN A 17 11.09 12.94 12.35
CA GLN A 17 10.55 11.58 12.28
C GLN A 17 11.44 10.69 11.41
N PHE A 18 11.86 11.18 10.23
CA PHE A 18 12.80 10.44 9.38
C PHE A 18 14.07 10.03 10.13
N LYS A 19 14.70 10.96 10.86
CA LYS A 19 15.91 10.65 11.65
C LYS A 19 15.65 9.59 12.71
N THR A 20 14.54 9.69 13.41
CA THR A 20 14.15 8.74 14.47
C THR A 20 13.88 7.36 13.87
N THR A 21 13.06 7.28 12.82
CA THR A 21 12.74 6.01 12.14
C THR A 21 13.99 5.37 11.56
N PHE A 22 14.86 6.14 10.91
CA PHE A 22 16.13 5.65 10.39
C PHE A 22 17.01 5.05 11.51
N ALA A 23 17.19 5.77 12.61
CA ALA A 23 17.97 5.30 13.75
C ALA A 23 17.39 4.01 14.35
N THR A 24 16.05 3.95 14.49
CA THR A 24 15.34 2.75 14.97
C THR A 24 15.55 1.57 14.03
N MET A 25 15.43 1.78 12.71
CA MET A 25 15.63 0.70 11.74
C MET A 25 17.06 0.17 11.71
N VAL A 26 18.06 1.04 11.85
CA VAL A 26 19.46 0.62 11.97
C VAL A 26 19.70 -0.19 13.25
N GLN A 27 19.08 0.25 14.36
CA GLN A 27 19.17 -0.47 15.64
C GLN A 27 18.53 -1.86 15.56
N TYR A 28 17.37 -1.97 14.92
CA TYR A 28 16.60 -3.22 14.78
C TYR A 28 16.77 -3.87 13.40
N ARG A 29 17.94 -3.74 12.78
CA ARG A 29 18.23 -4.24 11.42
C ARG A 29 17.88 -5.71 11.19
N ALA A 30 18.07 -6.59 12.20
CA ALA A 30 17.70 -7.99 12.07
C ALA A 30 16.19 -8.18 11.84
N SER A 31 15.36 -7.49 12.61
CA SER A 31 13.88 -7.51 12.43
C SER A 31 13.48 -6.96 11.08
N LEU A 32 14.15 -5.89 10.61
CA LEU A 32 13.94 -5.32 9.28
C LEU A 32 14.21 -6.35 8.18
N PHE A 33 15.33 -7.08 8.24
CA PHE A 33 15.65 -8.10 7.25
C PHE A 33 14.64 -9.25 7.27
N ILE A 34 14.25 -9.75 8.46
CA ILE A 34 13.24 -10.81 8.60
C ILE A 34 11.90 -10.36 7.97
N TRP A 35 11.46 -9.14 8.26
CA TRP A 35 10.24 -8.58 7.68
C TRP A 35 10.33 -8.45 6.15
N MET A 36 11.47 -7.98 5.64
CA MET A 36 11.69 -7.86 4.19
C MET A 36 11.69 -9.22 3.47
N ILE A 37 12.15 -10.29 4.10
CA ILE A 37 12.04 -11.64 3.54
C ILE A 37 10.58 -11.98 3.27
N GLY A 38 9.66 -11.69 4.21
CA GLY A 38 8.23 -11.90 4.01
C GLY A 38 7.67 -11.13 2.81
N GLN A 39 8.09 -9.87 2.64
CA GLN A 39 7.65 -9.02 1.52
C GLN A 39 8.13 -9.51 0.14
N VAL A 40 9.24 -10.25 0.10
CA VAL A 40 9.78 -10.85 -1.14
C VAL A 40 9.19 -12.24 -1.40
N LEU A 41 9.05 -13.05 -0.35
CA LEU A 41 8.63 -14.45 -0.48
C LEU A 41 7.22 -14.59 -1.06
N GLU A 42 6.27 -13.80 -0.62
CA GLU A 42 4.89 -13.90 -1.08
C GLU A 42 4.76 -13.66 -2.60
N PRO A 43 5.22 -12.52 -3.18
CA PRO A 43 5.19 -12.32 -4.62
C PRO A 43 6.05 -13.32 -5.40
N LEU A 44 7.16 -13.79 -4.82
CA LEU A 44 8.03 -14.78 -5.44
C LEU A 44 7.33 -16.14 -5.58
N VAL A 45 6.60 -16.57 -4.55
CA VAL A 45 5.80 -17.81 -4.61
C VAL A 45 4.77 -17.71 -5.71
N TYR A 46 4.01 -16.61 -5.79
CA TYR A 46 3.03 -16.41 -6.87
C TYR A 46 3.70 -16.38 -8.25
N LEU A 47 4.86 -15.72 -8.37
CA LEU A 47 5.64 -15.71 -9.61
C LEU A 47 5.98 -17.15 -10.07
N ILE A 48 6.52 -17.96 -9.17
CA ILE A 48 6.92 -19.34 -9.48
C ILE A 48 5.69 -20.17 -9.88
N VAL A 49 4.62 -20.09 -9.09
CA VAL A 49 3.37 -20.83 -9.34
C VAL A 49 2.81 -20.47 -10.72
N TRP A 50 2.59 -19.20 -11.01
CA TRP A 50 1.96 -18.75 -12.24
C TRP A 50 2.86 -18.90 -13.46
N SER A 51 4.19 -18.77 -13.30
CA SER A 51 5.14 -19.11 -14.36
C SER A 51 5.09 -20.60 -14.71
N THR A 52 4.99 -21.48 -13.71
CA THR A 52 4.85 -22.93 -13.93
C THR A 52 3.53 -23.26 -14.62
N VAL A 53 2.43 -22.67 -14.16
CA VAL A 53 1.11 -22.83 -14.79
C VAL A 53 1.12 -22.35 -16.24
N SER A 54 1.74 -21.21 -16.51
CA SER A 54 1.87 -20.69 -17.89
C SER A 54 2.64 -21.65 -18.79
N ASN A 55 3.77 -22.20 -18.32
CA ASN A 55 4.56 -23.16 -19.10
C ASN A 55 3.80 -24.48 -19.34
N GLY A 56 3.01 -24.94 -18.36
CA GLY A 56 2.17 -26.14 -18.49
C GLY A 56 0.95 -25.97 -19.39
N ASN A 57 0.50 -24.74 -19.64
CA ASN A 57 -0.67 -24.43 -20.47
C ASN A 57 -0.29 -23.82 -21.83
N GLY A 58 0.67 -24.39 -22.51
CA GLY A 58 1.05 -23.96 -23.86
C GLY A 58 1.82 -22.63 -23.92
N GLY A 59 2.47 -22.25 -22.82
CA GLY A 59 3.37 -21.08 -22.76
C GLY A 59 2.70 -19.77 -22.35
N SER A 60 1.36 -19.72 -22.22
CA SER A 60 0.68 -18.51 -21.74
C SER A 60 -0.67 -18.81 -21.06
N VAL A 61 -1.06 -17.97 -20.12
CA VAL A 61 -2.38 -17.97 -19.46
C VAL A 61 -2.94 -16.55 -19.49
N GLY A 62 -4.08 -16.34 -20.15
CA GLY A 62 -4.72 -15.04 -20.26
C GLY A 62 -3.83 -13.93 -20.84
N GLY A 63 -2.94 -14.29 -21.78
CA GLY A 63 -1.99 -13.36 -22.39
C GLY A 63 -0.77 -13.03 -21.52
N TYR A 64 -0.54 -13.77 -20.43
CA TYR A 64 0.68 -13.70 -19.63
C TYR A 64 1.55 -14.94 -19.86
N THR A 65 2.75 -14.72 -20.39
CA THR A 65 3.82 -15.73 -20.45
C THR A 65 4.51 -15.84 -19.10
N ALA A 66 5.40 -16.82 -18.91
CA ALA A 66 6.21 -16.92 -17.70
C ALA A 66 7.00 -15.63 -17.41
N GLN A 67 7.61 -15.03 -18.44
CA GLN A 67 8.31 -13.75 -18.34
C GLN A 67 7.36 -12.56 -18.08
N GLY A 68 6.12 -12.63 -18.61
CA GLY A 68 5.06 -11.67 -18.33
C GLY A 68 4.60 -11.71 -16.87
N PHE A 69 4.48 -12.89 -16.27
CA PHE A 69 4.22 -13.05 -14.85
C PHE A 69 5.41 -12.57 -14.01
N ALA A 70 6.65 -12.83 -14.47
CA ALA A 70 7.84 -12.28 -13.80
C ALA A 70 7.79 -10.74 -13.76
N ALA A 71 7.49 -10.09 -14.87
CA ALA A 71 7.32 -8.64 -14.92
C ALA A 71 6.21 -8.16 -13.99
N TYR A 72 5.07 -8.87 -13.97
CA TYR A 72 3.94 -8.54 -13.11
C TYR A 72 4.30 -8.59 -11.62
N TYR A 73 4.84 -9.72 -11.15
CA TYR A 73 5.10 -9.91 -9.72
C TYR A 73 6.29 -9.10 -9.20
N LEU A 74 7.33 -8.87 -10.02
CA LEU A 74 8.42 -7.97 -9.64
C LEU A 74 7.94 -6.51 -9.54
N THR A 75 7.08 -6.07 -10.47
CA THR A 75 6.46 -4.74 -10.38
C THR A 75 5.50 -4.65 -9.20
N LEU A 76 4.69 -5.68 -8.97
CA LEU A 76 3.77 -5.77 -7.83
C LEU A 76 4.51 -5.69 -6.50
N MET A 77 5.67 -6.34 -6.37
CA MET A 77 6.54 -6.27 -5.19
C MET A 77 6.92 -4.81 -4.88
N ILE A 78 7.31 -4.04 -5.90
CA ILE A 78 7.67 -2.61 -5.76
C ILE A 78 6.45 -1.77 -5.40
N VAL A 79 5.32 -1.95 -6.12
CA VAL A 79 4.09 -1.20 -5.86
C VAL A 79 3.55 -1.51 -4.46
N ASN A 80 3.56 -2.78 -4.06
CA ASN A 80 3.12 -3.18 -2.73
C ASN A 80 4.00 -2.56 -1.64
N GLN A 81 5.34 -2.57 -1.81
CA GLN A 81 6.26 -1.92 -0.87
C GLN A 81 5.99 -0.42 -0.70
N VAL A 82 5.69 0.28 -1.79
CA VAL A 82 5.39 1.72 -1.73
C VAL A 82 4.02 1.99 -1.10
N THR A 83 3.03 1.14 -1.33
CA THR A 83 1.65 1.38 -0.88
C THR A 83 1.31 0.76 0.46
N TYR A 84 1.98 -0.31 0.87
CA TYR A 84 1.71 -1.04 2.11
C TYR A 84 1.85 -0.18 3.36
N THR A 85 0.97 -0.38 4.36
CA THR A 85 1.07 0.27 5.67
C THR A 85 0.84 -0.75 6.80
N TRP A 86 1.37 -0.47 7.99
CA TRP A 86 1.22 -1.30 9.19
C TRP A 86 0.25 -0.68 10.21
N ILE A 87 -0.40 0.41 9.82
CA ILE A 87 -1.13 1.30 10.73
C ILE A 87 -2.30 0.64 11.47
N MET A 88 -2.96 -0.34 10.85
CA MET A 88 -4.13 -1.01 11.43
C MET A 88 -3.79 -1.75 12.74
N TYR A 89 -2.64 -2.42 12.79
CA TYR A 89 -2.17 -3.12 13.99
C TYR A 89 -1.65 -2.16 15.05
N GLU A 90 -1.02 -1.08 14.63
CA GLU A 90 -0.43 -0.10 15.53
C GLU A 90 -1.49 0.69 16.30
N TYR A 91 -2.60 1.08 15.66
CA TYR A 91 -3.68 1.80 16.34
C TYR A 91 -4.40 0.96 17.39
N GLU A 92 -4.63 -0.33 17.12
CA GLU A 92 -5.16 -1.26 18.13
C GLU A 92 -4.27 -1.24 19.38
N TYR A 93 -2.95 -1.36 19.17
CA TYR A 93 -1.99 -1.30 20.27
C TYR A 93 -2.01 0.04 20.99
N ARG A 94 -1.96 1.15 20.27
CA ARG A 94 -1.95 2.52 20.83
C ARG A 94 -3.20 2.82 21.69
N ILE A 95 -4.36 2.38 21.24
CA ILE A 95 -5.62 2.59 21.98
C ILE A 95 -5.66 1.72 23.22
N ARG A 96 -5.30 0.43 23.12
CA ARG A 96 -5.28 -0.49 24.26
C ARG A 96 -4.29 -0.09 25.36
N GLN A 97 -3.16 0.51 24.99
CA GLN A 97 -2.13 0.99 25.93
C GLN A 97 -2.36 2.43 26.39
N GLY A 98 -3.43 3.10 25.93
CA GLY A 98 -3.70 4.49 26.26
C GLY A 98 -2.70 5.50 25.66
N SER A 99 -1.73 5.05 24.86
CA SER A 99 -0.68 5.91 24.30
C SER A 99 -1.19 6.90 23.24
N LEU A 100 -2.38 6.69 22.68
CA LEU A 100 -3.03 7.64 21.80
C LEU A 100 -3.32 8.99 22.50
N SER A 101 -3.57 8.99 23.83
CA SER A 101 -3.78 10.21 24.62
C SER A 101 -2.62 11.20 24.46
N PHE A 102 -1.38 10.71 24.47
CA PHE A 102 -0.21 11.56 24.27
C PHE A 102 -0.12 12.14 22.85
N ALA A 103 -0.62 11.42 21.84
CA ALA A 103 -0.69 11.93 20.49
C ALA A 103 -1.76 13.02 20.33
N LEU A 104 -2.89 12.90 21.06
CA LEU A 104 -3.98 13.88 21.06
C LEU A 104 -3.62 15.19 21.76
N LEU A 105 -2.67 15.19 22.69
CA LEU A 105 -2.15 16.40 23.34
C LEU A 105 -1.22 17.24 22.45
N LYS A 106 -0.73 16.68 21.34
CA LYS A 106 0.14 17.42 20.43
C LYS A 106 -0.69 18.36 19.54
N PRO A 107 -0.15 19.55 19.17
CA PRO A 107 -0.87 20.52 18.34
C PRO A 107 -0.98 20.11 16.87
N VAL A 108 -0.50 18.91 16.50
CA VAL A 108 -0.51 18.37 15.13
C VAL A 108 -1.35 17.11 15.10
N HIS A 109 -2.22 16.98 14.09
CA HIS A 109 -3.07 15.80 13.94
C HIS A 109 -2.23 14.52 13.84
N PRO A 110 -2.55 13.43 14.55
CA PRO A 110 -1.76 12.19 14.59
C PRO A 110 -1.45 11.59 13.22
N ILE A 111 -2.34 11.76 12.25
CA ILE A 111 -2.17 11.28 10.87
C ILE A 111 -0.86 11.76 10.22
N HIS A 112 -0.38 12.98 10.55
CA HIS A 112 0.87 13.48 10.00
C HIS A 112 2.09 12.72 10.51
N SER A 113 2.08 12.33 11.79
CA SER A 113 3.13 11.48 12.36
C SER A 113 3.13 10.10 11.69
N ASP A 114 1.94 9.53 11.48
CA ASP A 114 1.77 8.21 10.86
C ASP A 114 2.20 8.20 9.38
N ILE A 115 1.83 9.24 8.61
CA ILE A 115 2.31 9.40 7.23
C ILE A 115 3.83 9.54 7.21
N SER A 116 4.37 10.40 8.08
CA SER A 116 5.81 10.66 8.16
C SER A 116 6.61 9.39 8.49
N ASP A 117 6.14 8.62 9.47
CA ASP A 117 6.78 7.35 9.85
C ASP A 117 6.73 6.34 8.71
N ASN A 118 5.57 6.21 8.07
CA ASN A 118 5.38 5.32 6.93
C ASN A 118 6.27 5.69 5.73
N LEU A 119 6.36 6.98 5.37
CA LEU A 119 7.25 7.45 4.30
C LEU A 119 8.73 7.27 4.67
N SER A 120 9.09 7.53 5.92
CA SER A 120 10.47 7.37 6.41
C SER A 120 10.93 5.92 6.33
N SER A 121 10.05 4.96 6.70
CA SER A 121 10.37 3.53 6.58
C SER A 121 10.58 3.10 5.13
N LYS A 122 9.79 3.62 4.19
CA LYS A 122 9.93 3.32 2.76
C LYS A 122 11.24 3.84 2.16
N LEU A 123 11.71 5.01 2.60
CA LEU A 123 13.00 5.54 2.15
C LEU A 123 14.19 4.62 2.51
N VAL A 124 14.06 3.83 3.58
CA VAL A 124 15.08 2.84 3.97
C VAL A 124 14.89 1.51 3.27
N THR A 125 13.66 1.01 3.21
CA THR A 125 13.36 -0.35 2.72
C THR A 125 13.28 -0.45 1.21
N LEU A 126 12.80 0.59 0.52
CA LEU A 126 12.64 0.57 -0.94
C LEU A 126 13.96 0.37 -1.70
N PRO A 127 15.09 1.06 -1.38
CA PRO A 127 16.36 0.80 -2.05
C PRO A 127 16.82 -0.66 -1.93
N ILE A 128 16.65 -1.27 -0.76
CA ILE A 128 17.01 -2.67 -0.52
C ILE A 128 16.12 -3.58 -1.39
N LEU A 129 14.82 -3.33 -1.41
CA LEU A 129 13.89 -4.11 -2.24
C LEU A 129 14.19 -3.96 -3.73
N LEU A 130 14.56 -2.76 -4.20
CA LEU A 130 14.93 -2.54 -5.61
C LEU A 130 16.18 -3.36 -6.02
N VAL A 131 17.16 -3.49 -5.12
CA VAL A 131 18.32 -4.37 -5.36
C VAL A 131 17.86 -5.83 -5.46
N VAL A 132 17.02 -6.31 -4.54
CA VAL A 132 16.48 -7.67 -4.58
C VAL A 132 15.65 -7.91 -5.84
N ALA A 133 14.76 -6.99 -6.19
CA ALA A 133 13.95 -7.07 -7.41
C ALA A 133 14.83 -7.09 -8.68
N GLY A 134 15.91 -6.31 -8.70
CA GLY A 134 16.90 -6.32 -9.77
C GLY A 134 17.63 -7.66 -9.90
N LEU A 135 18.05 -8.25 -8.80
CA LEU A 135 18.66 -9.60 -8.80
C LEU A 135 17.68 -10.67 -9.28
N LEU A 136 16.42 -10.60 -8.83
CA LEU A 136 15.38 -11.52 -9.32
C LEU A 136 15.10 -11.31 -10.82
N ALA A 137 15.15 -10.08 -11.31
CA ALA A 137 14.98 -9.78 -12.72
C ALA A 137 16.07 -10.42 -13.59
N LEU A 138 17.30 -10.53 -13.09
CA LEU A 138 18.38 -11.27 -13.78
C LEU A 138 18.12 -12.78 -13.87
N VAL A 139 17.37 -13.35 -12.92
CA VAL A 139 17.04 -14.79 -12.89
C VAL A 139 15.80 -15.09 -13.74
N PHE A 140 14.75 -14.30 -13.59
CA PHE A 140 13.44 -14.59 -14.18
C PHE A 140 13.21 -13.92 -15.54
N HIS A 141 14.11 -13.05 -15.99
CA HIS A 141 14.10 -12.37 -17.29
C HIS A 141 12.72 -11.77 -17.62
N PRO A 142 12.20 -10.81 -16.80
CA PRO A 142 10.88 -10.23 -16.99
C PRO A 142 10.78 -9.52 -18.34
N VAL A 143 9.67 -9.72 -19.04
CA VAL A 143 9.39 -9.04 -20.31
C VAL A 143 8.21 -8.08 -20.10
N ALA A 144 8.49 -6.80 -20.27
CA ALA A 144 7.50 -5.74 -20.27
C ALA A 144 7.85 -4.74 -21.39
N ALA A 145 6.85 -4.08 -21.94
CA ALA A 145 7.02 -3.07 -22.96
C ALA A 145 6.43 -1.72 -22.51
N PRO A 146 7.02 -1.09 -21.47
CA PRO A 146 6.52 0.19 -20.97
C PRO A 146 6.72 1.27 -22.03
N THR A 147 5.66 2.05 -22.25
CA THR A 147 5.75 3.27 -23.05
C THR A 147 6.15 4.45 -22.16
N VAL A 148 6.77 5.48 -22.74
CA VAL A 148 7.20 6.66 -21.97
C VAL A 148 6.04 7.30 -21.22
N TRP A 149 4.88 7.43 -21.85
CA TRP A 149 3.70 8.00 -21.19
C TRP A 149 3.20 7.15 -20.01
N ALA A 150 3.29 5.81 -20.13
CA ALA A 150 2.88 4.90 -19.05
C ALA A 150 3.79 5.02 -17.83
N VAL A 151 5.11 5.16 -18.04
CA VAL A 151 6.09 5.43 -16.96
C VAL A 151 5.83 6.77 -16.29
N LEU A 152 5.55 7.82 -17.08
CA LEU A 152 5.22 9.14 -16.52
C LEU A 152 3.89 9.12 -15.75
N ALA A 153 2.87 8.42 -16.25
CA ALA A 153 1.57 8.28 -15.58
C ALA A 153 1.65 7.37 -14.34
N PHE A 154 2.62 6.45 -14.30
CA PHE A 154 2.82 5.57 -13.15
C PHE A 154 3.19 6.35 -11.87
N ILE A 155 3.95 7.43 -11.97
CA ILE A 155 4.37 8.23 -10.80
C ILE A 155 3.14 8.79 -10.04
N PRO A 156 2.23 9.58 -10.67
CA PRO A 156 1.03 10.04 -9.98
C PRO A 156 0.10 8.88 -9.58
N ALA A 157 0.00 7.82 -10.39
CA ALA A 157 -0.80 6.65 -10.04
C ALA A 157 -0.29 5.97 -8.76
N LEU A 158 1.02 5.86 -8.58
CA LEU A 158 1.64 5.27 -7.38
C LEU A 158 1.42 6.13 -6.14
N VAL A 159 1.52 7.46 -6.28
CA VAL A 159 1.21 8.42 -5.19
C VAL A 159 -0.25 8.33 -4.78
N LEU A 160 -1.18 8.35 -5.73
CA LEU A 160 -2.62 8.22 -5.46
C LEU A 160 -2.94 6.86 -4.83
N ALA A 161 -2.34 5.77 -5.33
CA ALA A 161 -2.49 4.44 -4.76
C ALA A 161 -2.05 4.38 -3.29
N PHE A 162 -0.89 4.96 -2.97
CA PHE A 162 -0.41 5.08 -1.59
C PHE A 162 -1.39 5.86 -0.71
N LEU A 163 -1.84 7.03 -1.17
CA LEU A 163 -2.75 7.87 -0.39
C LEU A 163 -4.10 7.18 -0.15
N VAL A 164 -4.70 6.59 -1.18
CA VAL A 164 -5.97 5.85 -1.04
C VAL A 164 -5.81 4.69 -0.06
N ARG A 165 -4.76 3.87 -0.21
CA ARG A 165 -4.51 2.73 0.67
C ARG A 165 -4.25 3.17 2.11
N PHE A 166 -3.38 4.15 2.31
CA PHE A 166 -3.06 4.68 3.63
C PHE A 166 -4.32 5.20 4.35
N LEU A 167 -5.13 6.02 3.68
CA LEU A 167 -6.34 6.59 4.28
C LEU A 167 -7.40 5.52 4.58
N MET A 168 -7.55 4.51 3.70
CA MET A 168 -8.47 3.40 3.95
C MET A 168 -8.01 2.55 5.14
N GLU A 169 -6.73 2.16 5.18
CA GLU A 169 -6.17 1.38 6.29
C GLU A 169 -6.18 2.19 7.60
N TRP A 170 -5.92 3.50 7.53
CA TRP A 170 -6.04 4.40 8.69
C TRP A 170 -7.50 4.51 9.17
N THR A 171 -8.48 4.56 8.26
CA THR A 171 -9.91 4.56 8.61
C THR A 171 -10.30 3.26 9.31
N LEU A 172 -9.84 2.11 8.80
CA LEU A 172 -10.09 0.81 9.43
C LEU A 172 -9.42 0.70 10.81
N ALA A 173 -8.23 1.25 10.97
CA ALA A 173 -7.52 1.31 12.24
C ALA A 173 -8.34 2.02 13.32
N LEU A 174 -9.11 3.04 12.95
CA LEU A 174 -9.99 3.77 13.88
C LEU A 174 -11.17 2.93 14.40
N ALA A 175 -11.48 1.78 13.79
CA ALA A 175 -12.48 0.85 14.35
C ALA A 175 -12.13 0.42 15.79
N SER A 176 -10.84 0.50 16.15
CA SER A 176 -10.35 0.26 17.51
C SER A 176 -10.91 1.20 18.58
N PHE A 177 -11.54 2.30 18.21
CA PHE A 177 -12.30 3.13 19.16
C PHE A 177 -13.55 2.44 19.70
N TRP A 178 -14.14 1.52 18.94
CA TRP A 178 -15.42 0.85 19.28
C TRP A 178 -15.27 -0.64 19.58
N THR A 179 -14.18 -1.26 19.14
CA THR A 179 -13.98 -2.70 19.34
C THR A 179 -12.54 -3.03 19.68
N THR A 180 -12.36 -3.97 20.59
CA THR A 180 -11.04 -4.53 20.94
C THR A 180 -10.62 -5.68 20.02
N ARG A 181 -11.50 -6.11 19.08
CA ARG A 181 -11.26 -7.22 18.15
C ARG A 181 -11.12 -6.72 16.72
N VAL A 182 -10.23 -5.76 16.51
CA VAL A 182 -9.96 -5.18 15.17
C VAL A 182 -9.30 -6.20 14.23
N SER A 183 -8.62 -7.21 14.79
CA SER A 183 -7.95 -8.27 14.02
C SER A 183 -8.88 -8.97 13.02
N ALA A 184 -10.15 -9.20 13.38
CA ALA A 184 -11.13 -9.80 12.46
C ALA A 184 -11.45 -8.89 11.26
N ILE A 185 -11.57 -7.58 11.49
CA ILE A 185 -11.78 -6.57 10.43
C ILE A 185 -10.54 -6.55 9.52
N ASN A 186 -9.35 -6.56 10.10
CA ASN A 186 -8.10 -6.58 9.37
C ASN A 186 -7.98 -7.83 8.47
N GLN A 187 -8.35 -9.02 8.99
CA GLN A 187 -8.33 -10.25 8.20
C GLN A 187 -9.28 -10.19 6.99
N VAL A 188 -10.52 -9.70 7.18
CA VAL A 188 -11.46 -9.52 6.07
C VAL A 188 -10.90 -8.55 5.03
N TYR A 189 -10.32 -7.42 5.47
CA TYR A 189 -9.69 -6.46 4.56
C TYR A 189 -8.54 -7.10 3.76
N PHE A 190 -7.66 -7.88 4.40
CA PHE A 190 -6.56 -8.54 3.71
C PHE A 190 -7.02 -9.60 2.73
N ILE A 191 -8.08 -10.36 3.04
CA ILE A 191 -8.69 -11.31 2.10
C ILE A 191 -9.24 -10.57 0.87
N LEU A 192 -9.99 -9.48 1.07
CA LEU A 192 -10.50 -8.66 -0.02
C LEU A 192 -9.35 -8.05 -0.84
N MET A 193 -8.30 -7.59 -0.17
CA MET A 193 -7.09 -7.07 -0.81
C MET A 193 -6.43 -8.12 -1.68
N LEU A 194 -6.25 -9.35 -1.19
CA LEU A 194 -5.62 -10.45 -1.92
C LEU A 194 -6.35 -10.77 -3.23
N PHE A 195 -7.69 -10.85 -3.20
CA PHE A 195 -8.48 -11.24 -4.36
C PHE A 195 -8.81 -10.07 -5.30
N LEU A 196 -9.08 -8.88 -4.78
CA LEU A 196 -9.62 -7.76 -5.56
C LEU A 196 -8.57 -6.73 -5.98
N SER A 197 -7.34 -6.83 -5.48
CA SER A 197 -6.27 -5.90 -5.86
C SER A 197 -5.40 -6.40 -7.01
N GLY A 198 -5.45 -7.69 -7.35
CA GLY A 198 -4.53 -8.32 -8.30
C GLY A 198 -3.27 -8.91 -7.65
N GLN A 199 -3.20 -9.01 -6.31
CA GLN A 199 -2.03 -9.58 -5.62
C GLN A 199 -1.87 -11.09 -5.89
N LEU A 200 -2.98 -11.85 -5.77
CA LEU A 200 -2.94 -13.29 -6.00
C LEU A 200 -2.69 -13.65 -7.47
N VAL A 201 -3.36 -12.94 -8.37
CA VAL A 201 -3.26 -13.09 -9.82
C VAL A 201 -3.78 -11.81 -10.49
N PRO A 202 -3.31 -11.44 -11.70
CA PRO A 202 -3.86 -10.33 -12.45
C PRO A 202 -5.39 -10.41 -12.52
N LEU A 203 -6.08 -9.31 -12.21
CA LEU A 203 -7.55 -9.31 -12.07
C LEU A 203 -8.26 -9.76 -13.37
N SER A 204 -7.62 -9.57 -14.52
CA SER A 204 -8.10 -10.03 -15.83
C SER A 204 -8.26 -11.54 -15.96
N LEU A 205 -7.63 -12.33 -15.08
CA LEU A 205 -7.72 -13.80 -15.06
C LEU A 205 -8.87 -14.32 -14.19
N PHE A 206 -9.49 -13.46 -13.40
CA PHE A 206 -10.64 -13.84 -12.59
C PHE A 206 -11.96 -13.86 -13.40
N PRO A 207 -13.01 -14.54 -12.90
CA PRO A 207 -14.35 -14.45 -13.48
C PRO A 207 -14.84 -13.00 -13.58
N HIS A 208 -15.68 -12.73 -14.59
CA HIS A 208 -16.13 -11.36 -14.90
C HIS A 208 -16.74 -10.61 -13.70
N TRP A 209 -17.51 -11.28 -12.87
CA TRP A 209 -18.13 -10.66 -11.69
C TRP A 209 -17.10 -10.15 -10.67
N LEU A 210 -15.97 -10.86 -10.48
CA LEU A 210 -14.86 -10.37 -9.63
C LEU A 210 -14.13 -9.19 -10.25
N GLN A 211 -13.99 -9.18 -11.59
CA GLN A 211 -13.41 -8.03 -12.29
C GLN A 211 -14.27 -6.77 -12.10
N VAL A 212 -15.61 -6.91 -12.18
CA VAL A 212 -16.54 -5.82 -11.93
C VAL A 212 -16.45 -5.32 -10.49
N LEU A 213 -16.45 -6.22 -9.51
CA LEU A 213 -16.26 -5.85 -8.11
C LEU A 213 -14.93 -5.13 -7.88
N GLY A 214 -13.83 -5.62 -8.46
CA GLY A 214 -12.53 -4.99 -8.38
C GLY A 214 -12.49 -3.61 -9.04
N ALA A 215 -13.26 -3.38 -10.10
CA ALA A 215 -13.38 -2.09 -10.76
C ALA A 215 -14.18 -1.07 -9.92
N ILE A 216 -15.21 -1.53 -9.18
CA ILE A 216 -16.02 -0.67 -8.31
C ILE A 216 -15.29 -0.35 -7.00
N LEU A 217 -14.67 -1.36 -6.37
CA LEU A 217 -14.04 -1.25 -5.06
C LEU A 217 -12.62 -0.64 -5.14
N PRO A 218 -12.07 -0.13 -4.04
CA PRO A 218 -10.79 0.59 -4.05
C PRO A 218 -9.57 -0.32 -4.27
N PHE A 219 -9.69 -1.61 -4.07
CA PHE A 219 -8.55 -2.55 -3.95
C PHE A 219 -7.69 -2.60 -5.22
N ARG A 220 -8.30 -2.73 -6.42
CA ARG A 220 -7.59 -2.70 -7.70
C ARG A 220 -6.79 -1.42 -7.87
N TRP A 221 -7.38 -0.30 -7.49
CA TRP A 221 -6.78 1.02 -7.67
C TRP A 221 -5.58 1.28 -6.78
N MET A 222 -5.45 0.52 -5.68
CA MET A 222 -4.33 0.59 -4.74
C MET A 222 -3.09 -0.18 -5.22
N VAL A 223 -3.25 -1.27 -6.01
CA VAL A 223 -2.13 -2.14 -6.38
C VAL A 223 -2.16 -2.52 -7.86
N GLY A 224 -3.20 -3.19 -8.33
CA GLY A 224 -3.26 -3.77 -9.69
C GLY A 224 -3.18 -2.73 -10.79
N PHE A 225 -3.90 -1.62 -10.65
CA PHE A 225 -3.90 -0.57 -11.67
C PHE A 225 -2.50 0.05 -11.91
N PRO A 226 -1.74 0.49 -10.89
CA PRO A 226 -0.36 0.93 -11.12
C PRO A 226 0.53 -0.11 -11.78
N VAL A 227 0.38 -1.39 -11.40
CA VAL A 227 1.14 -2.49 -12.01
C VAL A 227 0.80 -2.65 -13.49
N GLU A 228 -0.48 -2.77 -13.83
CA GLU A 228 -0.95 -2.91 -15.22
C GLU A 228 -0.55 -1.70 -16.08
N LEU A 229 -0.58 -0.49 -15.48
CA LEU A 229 -0.22 0.76 -16.14
C LEU A 229 1.25 0.76 -16.58
N VAL A 230 2.18 0.53 -15.67
CA VAL A 230 3.62 0.59 -15.97
C VAL A 230 4.07 -0.56 -16.88
N LEU A 231 3.36 -1.70 -16.85
CA LEU A 231 3.62 -2.81 -17.78
C LEU A 231 3.12 -2.58 -19.20
N GLY A 232 2.48 -1.42 -19.48
CA GLY A 232 1.97 -1.08 -20.79
C GLY A 232 0.73 -1.88 -21.22
N ARG A 233 -0.02 -2.43 -20.26
CA ARG A 233 -1.23 -3.22 -20.51
C ARG A 233 -2.51 -2.39 -20.65
N LEU A 234 -2.42 -1.09 -20.42
CA LEU A 234 -3.54 -0.16 -20.49
C LEU A 234 -3.38 0.82 -21.65
N THR A 235 -4.49 1.16 -22.29
CA THR A 235 -4.53 2.27 -23.24
C THR A 235 -4.47 3.61 -22.50
N PRO A 236 -4.08 4.71 -23.16
CA PRO A 236 -4.10 6.05 -22.53
C PRO A 236 -5.44 6.44 -21.92
N LEU A 237 -6.55 6.08 -22.57
CA LEU A 237 -7.90 6.34 -22.07
C LEU A 237 -8.21 5.54 -20.80
N GLN A 238 -7.82 4.26 -20.76
CA GLN A 238 -7.97 3.41 -19.57
C GLN A 238 -7.10 3.92 -18.42
N ALA A 239 -5.90 4.39 -18.70
CA ALA A 239 -5.01 5.00 -17.71
C ALA A 239 -5.62 6.27 -17.11
N LEU A 240 -6.19 7.16 -17.95
CA LEU A 240 -6.88 8.37 -17.49
C LEU A 240 -8.11 8.03 -16.64
N ALA A 241 -8.92 7.07 -17.08
CA ALA A 241 -10.06 6.57 -16.30
C ALA A 241 -9.64 5.99 -14.95
N GLY A 242 -8.51 5.25 -14.91
CA GLY A 242 -7.97 4.71 -13.67
C GLY A 242 -7.46 5.79 -12.71
N LEU A 243 -6.77 6.81 -13.21
CA LEU A 243 -6.37 7.98 -12.41
C LEU A 243 -7.58 8.73 -11.85
N ALA A 244 -8.64 8.89 -12.65
CA ALA A 244 -9.89 9.48 -12.20
C ALA A 244 -10.57 8.64 -11.11
N ALA A 245 -10.57 7.31 -11.25
CA ALA A 245 -11.08 6.39 -10.22
C ALA A 245 -10.26 6.48 -8.91
N GLN A 246 -8.93 6.53 -9.00
CA GLN A 246 -8.07 6.77 -7.83
C GLN A 246 -8.36 8.11 -7.15
N ALA A 247 -8.55 9.19 -7.93
CA ALA A 247 -8.90 10.50 -7.40
C ALA A 247 -10.28 10.48 -6.70
N ALA A 248 -11.26 9.80 -7.28
CA ALA A 248 -12.58 9.63 -6.66
C ALA A 248 -12.48 8.86 -5.33
N TRP A 249 -11.73 7.75 -5.31
CA TRP A 249 -11.49 6.97 -4.09
C TRP A 249 -10.68 7.75 -3.05
N LEU A 250 -9.76 8.62 -3.47
CA LEU A 250 -9.05 9.51 -2.55
C LEU A 250 -10.01 10.47 -1.85
N VAL A 251 -10.94 11.08 -2.59
CA VAL A 251 -11.96 11.96 -2.01
C VAL A 251 -12.86 11.19 -1.03
N ILE A 252 -13.34 10.01 -1.42
CA ILE A 252 -14.15 9.13 -0.56
C ILE A 252 -13.37 8.80 0.72
N SER A 253 -12.11 8.38 0.60
CA SER A 253 -11.25 8.03 1.75
C SER A 253 -11.02 9.20 2.69
N LEU A 254 -10.81 10.41 2.16
CA LEU A 254 -10.66 11.64 2.97
C LEU A 254 -11.95 11.97 3.75
N VAL A 255 -13.12 11.80 3.12
CA VAL A 255 -14.41 11.99 3.79
C VAL A 255 -14.60 10.95 4.89
N LEU A 256 -14.33 9.67 4.60
CA LEU A 256 -14.44 8.58 5.57
C LEU A 256 -13.52 8.81 6.78
N VAL A 257 -12.25 9.13 6.56
CA VAL A 257 -11.29 9.45 7.63
C VAL A 257 -11.83 10.56 8.53
N ARG A 258 -12.33 11.67 7.93
CA ARG A 258 -12.84 12.80 8.71
C ARG A 258 -14.07 12.43 9.54
N LEU A 259 -14.99 11.66 8.97
CA LEU A 259 -16.22 11.23 9.66
C LEU A 259 -15.88 10.26 10.80
N VAL A 260 -15.13 9.21 10.50
CA VAL A 260 -14.79 8.16 11.47
C VAL A 260 -13.92 8.72 12.59
N TRP A 261 -12.95 9.59 12.28
CA TRP A 261 -12.13 10.28 13.28
C TRP A 261 -12.98 11.12 14.24
N ARG A 262 -13.87 11.96 13.70
CA ARG A 262 -14.74 12.82 14.53
C ARG A 262 -15.66 12.01 15.46
N LEU A 263 -16.16 10.88 15.00
CA LEU A 263 -16.99 9.98 15.79
C LEU A 263 -16.14 9.23 16.83
N GLY A 264 -14.97 8.72 16.44
CA GLY A 264 -14.10 7.91 17.29
C GLY A 264 -13.52 8.67 18.47
N VAL A 265 -13.01 9.89 18.24
CA VAL A 265 -12.43 10.70 19.33
C VAL A 265 -13.47 11.06 20.39
N ARG A 266 -14.76 11.15 20.05
CA ARG A 266 -15.82 11.43 21.02
C ARG A 266 -16.11 10.27 21.98
N VAL A 267 -15.82 9.05 21.58
CA VAL A 267 -16.03 7.85 22.41
C VAL A 267 -14.73 7.35 23.05
N TYR A 268 -13.61 7.97 22.70
CA TYR A 268 -12.31 7.58 23.25
C TYR A 268 -12.24 7.99 24.75
N SER A 269 -12.06 7.01 25.61
CA SER A 269 -11.67 7.21 27.00
C SER A 269 -10.27 6.61 27.19
N ALA A 270 -9.38 7.36 27.85
CA ALA A 270 -8.08 6.81 28.21
C ALA A 270 -8.26 5.63 29.16
N VAL A 271 -7.60 4.52 28.90
CA VAL A 271 -7.60 3.35 29.78
C VAL A 271 -6.96 3.79 31.12
N GLY A 272 -7.72 3.72 32.21
CA GLY A 272 -7.25 4.13 33.54
C GLY A 272 -7.84 5.44 34.06
N ALA A 273 -8.84 6.02 33.38
CA ALA A 273 -9.68 7.10 33.94
C ALA A 273 -10.97 6.54 34.55
#